data_fa898c87a87bde5f96cc81ad720b6bd9
#
_entry.id   fa898c87a87bde5f96cc81ad720b6bd9
#
_cell.length_a   1.000
_cell.length_b   1.000
_cell.length_c   1.000
_cell.angle_alpha   90.00
_cell.angle_beta   90.00
_cell.angle_gamma   90.00
#
_symmetry.space_group_name_H-M   'P 1'
#
loop_
_entity.id
_entity.type
_entity.pdbx_description
1 polymer ?
#
loop_
_entity_poly.entity_id
_entity_poly.type
_entity_poly.pdbx_seq_one_letter_code
_entity_poly.pdbx_strand_id
1 'polypeptide(L)'
;MGSKKAGKLTWDELLDEYFFSRNLRPDTEWSYRKVVRGFIDFMGEGGFPADVTQRDIQRWRRQVLKTQSLSTYTWNNKVAHLRAIFGFGIKKGLLPQTENPLCEASVAKEAKKKKTLNKDQMIQVYLVVQKFAEYETQQRVPCDRRRNALYPARYWLTVLDVLRYTGMRFNQLQHIRLKDVRPGEGVIELQLEGSKTHREWCVPIVEPLKAPLELLLSRARRLGAGPDDFLFDVCRFTDCIEPDDYVYCPVRAHQAVKGFFRRLSRECGFLVSAHRFRHTLATILMESPERNMHLVKSMLGHQSIATTMEYVDVSVASAAGTLETALGLYTDTRTVSEVCKEEENREEETEN
;
A
#
# COMPACT_ATOMS: atom_id res chain seq x y z
N MET A 1 -47.79 -24.23 -21.80
CA MET A 1 -46.68 -23.34 -21.44
C MET A 1 -46.75 -23.10 -19.94
N GLY A 2 -45.95 -23.85 -19.18
CA GLY A 2 -45.97 -23.79 -17.73
C GLY A 2 -45.20 -22.55 -17.25
N SER A 3 -45.90 -21.66 -16.56
CA SER A 3 -45.32 -20.54 -15.82
C SER A 3 -44.39 -21.12 -14.73
N LYS A 4 -43.08 -21.04 -14.94
CA LYS A 4 -42.12 -21.21 -13.85
C LYS A 4 -42.43 -20.13 -12.82
N LYS A 5 -42.87 -20.49 -11.61
CA LYS A 5 -42.85 -19.60 -10.45
C LYS A 5 -41.40 -19.07 -10.35
N ALA A 6 -41.23 -17.79 -10.67
CA ALA A 6 -39.97 -17.12 -10.51
C ALA A 6 -39.62 -17.14 -9.02
N GLY A 7 -38.74 -18.06 -8.64
CA GLY A 7 -38.14 -18.06 -7.31
C GLY A 7 -37.39 -16.76 -7.12
N LYS A 8 -37.37 -16.22 -5.90
CA LYS A 8 -36.57 -15.03 -5.58
C LYS A 8 -35.09 -15.33 -5.88
N LEU A 9 -34.42 -14.40 -6.56
CA LEU A 9 -33.01 -14.48 -6.88
C LEU A 9 -32.19 -14.61 -5.59
N THR A 10 -31.30 -15.59 -5.55
CA THR A 10 -30.40 -15.81 -4.41
C THR A 10 -29.19 -14.87 -4.45
N TRP A 11 -28.45 -14.77 -3.34
CA TRP A 11 -27.22 -14.00 -3.27
C TRP A 11 -26.13 -14.54 -4.20
N ASP A 12 -26.00 -15.85 -4.30
CA ASP A 12 -25.00 -16.49 -5.16
C ASP A 12 -25.32 -16.27 -6.64
N GLU A 13 -26.58 -16.42 -7.06
CA GLU A 13 -27.01 -16.10 -8.41
C GLU A 13 -26.75 -14.62 -8.77
N LEU A 14 -27.05 -13.69 -7.87
CA LEU A 14 -26.80 -12.26 -8.09
C LEU A 14 -25.30 -11.96 -8.22
N LEU A 15 -24.45 -12.60 -7.40
CA LEU A 15 -23.01 -12.47 -7.47
C LEU A 15 -22.44 -13.05 -8.76
N ASP A 16 -22.91 -14.22 -9.17
CA ASP A 16 -22.44 -14.87 -10.39
C ASP A 16 -22.79 -14.06 -11.64
N GLU A 17 -24.01 -13.51 -11.71
CA GLU A 17 -24.41 -12.56 -12.77
C GLU A 17 -23.54 -11.28 -12.74
N TYR A 18 -23.26 -10.75 -11.55
CA TYR A 18 -22.40 -9.58 -11.41
C TYR A 18 -20.97 -9.86 -11.89
N PHE A 19 -20.37 -10.98 -11.51
CA PHE A 19 -19.01 -11.35 -11.90
C PHE A 19 -18.93 -11.72 -13.38
N PHE A 20 -19.93 -12.42 -13.92
CA PHE A 20 -20.00 -12.73 -15.33
C PHE A 20 -20.03 -11.46 -16.20
N SER A 21 -20.71 -10.41 -15.70
CA SER A 21 -20.76 -9.11 -16.40
C SER A 21 -19.49 -8.27 -16.28
N ARG A 22 -18.50 -8.69 -15.46
CA ARG A 22 -17.32 -7.92 -15.09
C ARG A 22 -16.07 -8.78 -15.22
N ASN A 23 -15.01 -8.22 -15.78
CA ASN A 23 -13.71 -8.88 -15.79
C ASN A 23 -12.95 -8.48 -14.50
N LEU A 24 -13.27 -9.12 -13.38
CA LEU A 24 -12.65 -8.86 -12.09
C LEU A 24 -11.48 -9.81 -11.84
N ARG A 25 -10.49 -9.35 -11.07
CA ARG A 25 -9.42 -10.22 -10.58
C ARG A 25 -9.96 -11.14 -9.47
N PRO A 26 -9.46 -12.39 -9.33
CA PRO A 26 -9.94 -13.33 -8.32
C PRO A 26 -9.96 -12.79 -6.88
N ASP A 27 -8.93 -12.01 -6.49
CA ASP A 27 -8.87 -11.37 -5.18
C ASP A 27 -9.98 -10.33 -4.97
N THR A 28 -10.41 -9.67 -6.06
CA THR A 28 -11.50 -8.70 -6.02
C THR A 28 -12.83 -9.43 -5.83
N GLU A 29 -13.08 -10.49 -6.59
CA GLU A 29 -14.28 -11.32 -6.43
C GLU A 29 -14.34 -11.92 -5.02
N TRP A 30 -13.22 -12.43 -4.51
CA TRP A 30 -13.14 -12.94 -3.15
C TRP A 30 -13.53 -11.87 -2.11
N SER A 31 -13.08 -10.63 -2.32
CA SER A 31 -13.42 -9.49 -1.44
C SER A 31 -14.93 -9.21 -1.45
N TYR A 32 -15.55 -9.23 -2.63
CA TYR A 32 -17.00 -9.09 -2.78
C TYR A 32 -17.75 -10.22 -2.06
N ARG A 33 -17.38 -11.49 -2.33
CA ARG A 33 -17.99 -12.65 -1.67
C ARG A 33 -17.87 -12.59 -0.15
N LYS A 34 -16.71 -12.15 0.38
CA LYS A 34 -16.49 -11.98 1.82
C LYS A 34 -17.44 -10.92 2.42
N VAL A 35 -17.65 -9.80 1.73
CA VAL A 35 -18.55 -8.73 2.21
C VAL A 35 -20.00 -9.22 2.19
N VAL A 36 -20.42 -9.86 1.11
CA VAL A 36 -21.80 -10.40 0.96
C VAL A 36 -22.05 -11.47 2.02
N ARG A 37 -21.14 -12.42 2.23
CA ARG A 37 -21.27 -13.42 3.29
C ARG A 37 -21.46 -12.79 4.66
N GLY A 38 -20.63 -11.79 5.03
CA GLY A 38 -20.78 -11.10 6.30
C GLY A 38 -22.10 -10.29 6.42
N PHE A 39 -22.73 -9.93 5.30
CA PHE A 39 -24.07 -9.33 5.31
C PHE A 39 -25.17 -10.40 5.42
N ILE A 40 -25.04 -11.54 4.75
CA ILE A 40 -25.95 -12.69 4.89
C ILE A 40 -25.96 -13.18 6.34
N ASP A 41 -24.77 -13.34 6.96
CA ASP A 41 -24.64 -13.75 8.36
C ASP A 41 -25.38 -12.76 9.30
N PHE A 42 -25.39 -11.47 8.95
CA PHE A 42 -26.14 -10.46 9.68
C PHE A 42 -27.65 -10.56 9.48
N MET A 43 -28.11 -10.81 8.24
CA MET A 43 -29.56 -10.92 7.90
C MET A 43 -30.19 -12.18 8.46
N GLY A 44 -29.41 -13.24 8.69
CA GLY A 44 -29.88 -14.56 9.09
C GLY A 44 -30.36 -15.43 7.92
N GLU A 45 -30.75 -16.65 8.25
CA GLU A 45 -31.20 -17.63 7.25
C GLU A 45 -32.48 -17.15 6.52
N GLY A 46 -32.48 -17.26 5.19
CA GLY A 46 -33.64 -16.93 4.34
C GLY A 46 -33.73 -15.49 3.83
N GLY A 47 -32.72 -14.64 4.09
CA GLY A 47 -32.66 -13.28 3.55
C GLY A 47 -32.30 -13.25 2.06
N PHE A 48 -33.19 -12.78 1.19
CA PHE A 48 -32.93 -12.59 -0.24
C PHE A 48 -32.49 -11.16 -0.55
N PRO A 49 -31.69 -10.92 -1.61
CA PRO A 49 -31.33 -9.56 -2.03
C PRO A 49 -32.55 -8.66 -2.28
N ALA A 50 -33.65 -9.25 -2.80
CA ALA A 50 -34.89 -8.56 -3.09
C ALA A 50 -35.59 -7.98 -1.83
N ASP A 51 -35.33 -8.54 -0.66
CA ASP A 51 -36.00 -8.15 0.59
C ASP A 51 -35.19 -7.11 1.41
N VAL A 52 -34.00 -6.76 0.95
CA VAL A 52 -33.10 -5.83 1.66
C VAL A 52 -33.66 -4.41 1.61
N THR A 53 -33.80 -3.80 2.79
CA THR A 53 -34.26 -2.44 2.96
C THR A 53 -33.14 -1.50 3.43
N GLN A 54 -33.31 -0.19 3.27
CA GLN A 54 -32.40 0.80 3.84
C GLN A 54 -32.25 0.67 5.36
N ARG A 55 -33.34 0.25 6.05
CA ARG A 55 -33.33 0.04 7.50
C ARG A 55 -32.40 -1.10 7.91
N ASP A 56 -32.31 -2.17 7.11
CA ASP A 56 -31.40 -3.29 7.37
C ASP A 56 -29.93 -2.84 7.22
N ILE A 57 -29.66 -2.02 6.22
CA ILE A 57 -28.33 -1.42 6.04
C ILE A 57 -27.94 -0.52 7.24
N GLN A 58 -28.88 0.27 7.77
CA GLN A 58 -28.66 1.10 8.97
C GLN A 58 -28.42 0.25 10.23
N ARG A 59 -29.14 -0.85 10.40
CA ARG A 59 -28.93 -1.81 11.49
C ARG A 59 -27.54 -2.45 11.38
N TRP A 60 -27.18 -2.90 10.18
CA TRP A 60 -25.85 -3.47 9.94
C TRP A 60 -24.71 -2.46 10.17
N ARG A 61 -24.91 -1.21 9.75
CA ARG A 61 -23.99 -0.11 10.06
C ARG A 61 -23.74 0.01 11.57
N ARG A 62 -24.82 -0.01 12.36
CA ARG A 62 -24.74 0.08 13.82
C ARG A 62 -23.97 -1.10 14.40
N GLN A 63 -24.23 -2.31 13.93
CA GLN A 63 -23.50 -3.51 14.35
C GLN A 63 -22.01 -3.41 14.02
N VAL A 64 -21.67 -3.08 12.77
CA VAL A 64 -20.27 -3.00 12.32
C VAL A 64 -19.48 -1.91 13.06
N LEU A 65 -20.06 -0.72 13.18
CA LEU A 65 -19.35 0.44 13.76
C LEU A 65 -19.38 0.48 15.29
N LYS A 66 -20.49 0.08 15.91
CA LYS A 66 -20.69 0.21 17.37
C LYS A 66 -20.42 -1.08 18.10
N THR A 67 -20.96 -2.22 17.65
CA THR A 67 -20.82 -3.50 18.33
C THR A 67 -19.47 -4.16 18.01
N GLN A 68 -19.09 -4.22 16.72
CA GLN A 68 -17.80 -4.79 16.30
C GLN A 68 -16.65 -3.80 16.35
N SER A 69 -16.92 -2.52 16.62
CA SER A 69 -15.92 -1.44 16.71
C SER A 69 -14.98 -1.37 15.49
N LEU A 70 -15.49 -1.71 14.30
CA LEU A 70 -14.70 -1.62 13.07
C LEU A 70 -14.62 -0.17 12.58
N SER A 71 -13.55 0.14 11.83
CA SER A 71 -13.31 1.51 11.34
C SER A 71 -14.34 1.96 10.30
N THR A 72 -14.54 3.28 10.19
CA THR A 72 -15.34 3.93 9.15
C THR A 72 -14.85 3.56 7.74
N TYR A 73 -13.54 3.37 7.56
CA TYR A 73 -12.98 2.87 6.30
C TYR A 73 -13.47 1.46 5.96
N THR A 74 -13.47 0.54 6.94
CA THR A 74 -13.97 -0.84 6.75
C THR A 74 -15.45 -0.83 6.39
N TRP A 75 -16.25 0.00 7.06
CA TRP A 75 -17.65 0.18 6.74
C TRP A 75 -17.86 0.69 5.31
N ASN A 76 -17.20 1.80 4.94
CA ASN A 76 -17.34 2.38 3.61
C ASN A 76 -16.90 1.42 2.50
N ASN A 77 -15.90 0.57 2.75
CA ASN A 77 -15.51 -0.49 1.82
C ASN A 77 -16.62 -1.54 1.65
N LYS A 78 -17.27 -1.97 2.75
CA LYS A 78 -18.43 -2.88 2.69
C LYS A 78 -19.58 -2.25 1.89
N VAL A 79 -19.89 -0.98 2.17
CA VAL A 79 -20.91 -0.22 1.44
C VAL A 79 -20.60 -0.13 -0.05
N ALA A 80 -19.35 0.14 -0.42
CA ALA A 80 -18.96 0.26 -1.83
C ALA A 80 -19.18 -1.06 -2.59
N HIS A 81 -18.83 -2.21 -1.99
CA HIS A 81 -19.04 -3.52 -2.61
C HIS A 81 -20.54 -3.83 -2.79
N LEU A 82 -21.34 -3.72 -1.73
CA LEU A 82 -22.77 -3.99 -1.82
C LEU A 82 -23.50 -2.98 -2.74
N ARG A 83 -23.13 -1.70 -2.69
CA ARG A 83 -23.71 -0.68 -3.58
C ARG A 83 -23.51 -1.02 -5.04
N ALA A 84 -22.33 -1.53 -5.40
CA ALA A 84 -22.03 -1.95 -6.77
C ALA A 84 -22.89 -3.15 -7.21
N ILE A 85 -23.09 -4.13 -6.33
CA ILE A 85 -23.92 -5.32 -6.61
C ILE A 85 -25.40 -4.92 -6.74
N PHE A 86 -25.93 -4.16 -5.77
CA PHE A 86 -27.34 -3.69 -5.84
C PHE A 86 -27.59 -2.78 -7.04
N GLY A 87 -26.68 -1.84 -7.31
CA GLY A 87 -26.77 -0.98 -8.50
C GLY A 87 -26.80 -1.77 -9.81
N PHE A 88 -26.02 -2.84 -9.90
CA PHE A 88 -26.06 -3.74 -11.04
C PHE A 88 -27.39 -4.50 -11.13
N GLY A 89 -27.81 -5.13 -10.03
CA GLY A 89 -29.06 -5.91 -9.98
C GLY A 89 -30.30 -5.08 -10.33
N ILE A 90 -30.39 -3.87 -9.79
CA ILE A 90 -31.48 -2.92 -10.09
C ILE A 90 -31.43 -2.51 -11.57
N LYS A 91 -30.25 -2.10 -12.07
CA LYS A 91 -30.10 -1.67 -13.48
C LYS A 91 -30.43 -2.79 -14.48
N LYS A 92 -30.20 -4.05 -14.11
CA LYS A 92 -30.51 -5.22 -14.96
C LYS A 92 -31.91 -5.76 -14.76
N GLY A 93 -32.71 -5.17 -13.87
CA GLY A 93 -34.08 -5.66 -13.55
C GLY A 93 -34.08 -6.99 -12.79
N LEU A 94 -32.95 -7.39 -12.21
CA LEU A 94 -32.82 -8.61 -11.40
C LEU A 94 -33.37 -8.43 -9.99
N LEU A 95 -33.43 -7.18 -9.53
CA LEU A 95 -33.93 -6.80 -8.21
C LEU A 95 -35.13 -5.88 -8.33
N PRO A 96 -36.14 -6.02 -7.45
CA PRO A 96 -37.37 -5.24 -7.52
C PRO A 96 -37.25 -3.82 -6.97
N GLN A 97 -36.15 -3.50 -6.25
CA GLN A 97 -35.99 -2.18 -5.67
C GLN A 97 -35.87 -1.10 -6.76
N THR A 98 -36.54 0.02 -6.57
CA THR A 98 -36.43 1.21 -7.44
C THR A 98 -35.19 2.02 -7.14
N GLU A 99 -34.74 2.02 -5.88
CA GLU A 99 -33.56 2.72 -5.40
C GLU A 99 -32.60 1.77 -4.70
N ASN A 100 -31.33 2.11 -4.80
CA ASN A 100 -30.29 1.31 -4.14
C ASN A 100 -30.32 1.54 -2.61
N PRO A 101 -30.57 0.50 -1.79
CA PRO A 101 -30.70 0.66 -0.34
C PRO A 101 -29.42 1.18 0.35
N LEU A 102 -28.29 1.26 -0.38
CA LEU A 102 -27.03 1.75 0.10
C LEU A 102 -26.70 3.19 -0.34
N CYS A 103 -27.63 3.94 -0.96
CA CYS A 103 -27.38 5.28 -1.46
C CYS A 103 -26.73 6.18 -0.39
N GLU A 104 -27.32 6.25 0.80
CA GLU A 104 -26.89 7.12 1.92
C GLU A 104 -26.15 6.37 3.04
N ALA A 105 -25.67 5.16 2.76
CA ALA A 105 -25.08 4.30 3.79
C ALA A 105 -23.63 4.70 4.18
N SER A 106 -22.95 5.48 3.36
CA SER A 106 -21.56 5.91 3.62
C SER A 106 -21.51 6.85 4.83
N VAL A 107 -20.41 6.78 5.59
CA VAL A 107 -20.12 7.70 6.70
C VAL A 107 -18.89 8.55 6.37
N ALA A 108 -18.77 9.71 7.03
CA ALA A 108 -17.61 10.56 6.87
C ALA A 108 -16.31 9.79 7.14
N LYS A 109 -15.31 10.00 6.30
CA LYS A 109 -14.01 9.38 6.48
C LYS A 109 -13.23 10.14 7.55
N GLU A 110 -12.73 9.41 8.54
CA GLU A 110 -11.72 9.96 9.44
C GLU A 110 -10.40 10.10 8.68
N ALA A 111 -9.81 11.28 8.70
CA ALA A 111 -8.46 11.47 8.21
C ALA A 111 -7.47 10.74 9.14
N LYS A 112 -6.93 9.63 8.67
CA LYS A 112 -5.89 8.91 9.41
C LYS A 112 -4.53 9.27 8.85
N LYS A 113 -3.65 9.77 9.71
CA LYS A 113 -2.25 9.99 9.35
C LYS A 113 -1.62 8.68 8.87
N LYS A 114 -0.89 8.72 7.75
CA LYS A 114 -0.21 7.55 7.19
C LYS A 114 0.83 7.04 8.19
N LYS A 115 0.87 5.72 8.40
CA LYS A 115 1.83 5.09 9.31
C LYS A 115 3.16 4.94 8.60
N THR A 116 4.09 5.83 8.86
CA THR A 116 5.48 5.80 8.39
C THR A 116 6.41 5.11 9.39
N LEU A 117 7.63 4.81 8.99
CA LEU A 117 8.74 4.43 9.85
C LEU A 117 9.58 5.68 10.11
N ASN A 118 9.83 6.04 11.36
CA ASN A 118 10.79 7.08 11.69
C ASN A 118 12.22 6.57 11.53
N LYS A 119 13.22 7.45 11.70
CA LYS A 119 14.63 7.13 11.50
C LYS A 119 15.09 5.97 12.40
N ASP A 120 14.76 6.00 13.69
CA ASP A 120 15.16 4.99 14.66
C ASP A 120 14.51 3.64 14.37
N GLN A 121 13.23 3.64 14.00
CA GLN A 121 12.51 2.44 13.58
C GLN A 121 13.13 1.84 12.31
N MET A 122 13.53 2.67 11.36
CA MET A 122 14.21 2.19 10.15
C MET A 122 15.56 1.55 10.50
N ILE A 123 16.37 2.19 11.32
CA ILE A 123 17.64 1.64 11.81
C ILE A 123 17.41 0.30 12.52
N GLN A 124 16.44 0.22 13.41
CA GLN A 124 16.13 -1.00 14.16
C GLN A 124 15.72 -2.16 13.23
N VAL A 125 14.91 -1.88 12.19
CA VAL A 125 14.53 -2.87 11.18
C VAL A 125 15.78 -3.50 10.53
N TYR A 126 16.73 -2.67 10.12
CA TYR A 126 17.96 -3.16 9.50
C TYR A 126 18.86 -3.91 10.48
N LEU A 127 19.05 -3.40 11.69
CA LEU A 127 19.86 -4.06 12.72
C LEU A 127 19.34 -5.45 13.05
N VAL A 128 18.01 -5.62 13.16
CA VAL A 128 17.40 -6.93 13.39
C VAL A 128 17.79 -7.90 12.27
N VAL A 129 17.60 -7.54 11.00
CA VAL A 129 17.87 -8.45 9.89
C VAL A 129 19.38 -8.68 9.70
N GLN A 130 20.22 -7.67 9.92
CA GLN A 130 21.69 -7.78 9.89
C GLN A 130 22.22 -8.78 10.93
N LYS A 131 21.68 -8.75 12.14
CA LYS A 131 22.01 -9.75 13.18
C LYS A 131 21.77 -11.19 12.69
N PHE A 132 20.67 -11.44 11.98
CA PHE A 132 20.40 -12.76 11.39
C PHE A 132 21.34 -13.07 10.21
N ALA A 133 21.74 -12.07 9.43
CA ALA A 133 22.72 -12.25 8.37
C ALA A 133 24.11 -12.59 8.89
N GLU A 134 24.51 -12.04 10.03
CA GLU A 134 25.76 -12.39 10.73
C GLU A 134 25.73 -13.83 11.23
N TYR A 135 24.62 -14.27 11.85
CA TYR A 135 24.45 -15.67 12.26
C TYR A 135 24.51 -16.63 11.06
N GLU A 136 23.93 -16.25 9.94
CA GLU A 136 23.96 -17.00 8.69
C GLU A 136 25.40 -17.15 8.18
N THR A 137 26.21 -16.10 8.24
CA THR A 137 27.62 -16.09 7.83
C THR A 137 28.50 -16.94 8.77
N GLN A 138 28.25 -16.90 10.08
CA GLN A 138 28.98 -17.65 11.09
C GLN A 138 28.58 -19.14 11.18
N GLN A 139 27.71 -19.62 10.27
CA GLN A 139 27.14 -20.97 10.31
C GLN A 139 26.44 -21.33 11.64
N ARG A 140 26.15 -20.35 12.48
CA ARG A 140 25.44 -20.51 13.75
C ARG A 140 23.92 -20.56 13.59
N VAL A 141 23.46 -20.85 12.39
CA VAL A 141 22.03 -20.98 12.12
C VAL A 141 21.55 -22.31 12.70
N PRO A 142 20.56 -22.30 13.60
CA PRO A 142 19.96 -23.53 14.10
C PRO A 142 19.52 -24.42 12.94
N CYS A 143 19.64 -25.74 13.11
CA CYS A 143 19.32 -26.76 12.11
C CYS A 143 17.89 -26.64 11.53
N ASP A 144 17.03 -25.86 12.16
CA ASP A 144 15.64 -25.61 11.77
C ASP A 144 15.47 -24.32 10.90
N ARG A 145 16.33 -24.18 9.88
CA ARG A 145 16.29 -23.05 8.92
C ARG A 145 14.90 -22.86 8.31
N ARG A 146 14.14 -23.95 8.10
CA ARG A 146 12.81 -23.92 7.47
C ARG A 146 11.75 -23.20 8.31
N ARG A 147 11.96 -23.02 9.63
CA ARG A 147 10.99 -22.41 10.54
C ARG A 147 11.24 -20.94 10.81
N ASN A 148 12.41 -20.40 10.48
CA ASN A 148 12.68 -18.99 10.73
C ASN A 148 12.44 -18.15 9.48
N ALA A 149 11.35 -17.38 9.50
CA ALA A 149 10.91 -16.53 8.39
C ALA A 149 11.88 -15.38 8.06
N LEU A 150 12.92 -15.15 8.87
CA LEU A 150 13.95 -14.14 8.60
C LEU A 150 15.14 -14.68 7.79
N TYR A 151 15.12 -15.98 7.45
CA TYR A 151 16.13 -16.55 6.55
C TYR A 151 15.57 -16.74 5.13
N PRO A 152 16.39 -16.56 4.09
CA PRO A 152 17.81 -16.11 4.10
C PRO A 152 17.90 -14.61 4.38
N ALA A 153 18.65 -14.23 5.39
CA ALA A 153 18.65 -12.85 5.88
C ALA A 153 19.24 -11.85 4.87
N ARG A 154 20.28 -12.24 4.12
CA ARG A 154 20.84 -11.39 3.05
C ARG A 154 19.86 -11.14 1.90
N TYR A 155 19.03 -12.13 1.55
CA TYR A 155 17.93 -11.93 0.59
C TYR A 155 16.94 -10.88 1.09
N TRP A 156 16.55 -10.97 2.36
CA TRP A 156 15.60 -10.03 2.96
C TRP A 156 16.15 -8.61 3.09
N LEU A 157 17.47 -8.45 3.35
CA LEU A 157 18.11 -7.13 3.30
C LEU A 157 17.95 -6.50 1.92
N THR A 158 18.22 -7.25 0.85
CA THR A 158 18.02 -6.76 -0.53
C THR A 158 16.56 -6.40 -0.79
N VAL A 159 15.60 -7.20 -0.32
CA VAL A 159 14.16 -6.88 -0.43
C VAL A 159 13.82 -5.58 0.30
N LEU A 160 14.34 -5.38 1.52
CA LEU A 160 14.12 -4.15 2.28
C LEU A 160 14.72 -2.93 1.58
N ASP A 161 15.93 -3.07 1.01
CA ASP A 161 16.58 -2.00 0.25
C ASP A 161 15.77 -1.63 -1.00
N VAL A 162 15.31 -2.61 -1.77
CA VAL A 162 14.45 -2.34 -2.93
C VAL A 162 13.17 -1.60 -2.50
N LEU A 163 12.51 -2.05 -1.45
CA LEU A 163 11.30 -1.37 -0.95
C LEU A 163 11.58 0.05 -0.45
N ARG A 164 12.73 0.26 0.22
CA ARG A 164 13.15 1.56 0.76
C ARG A 164 13.42 2.57 -0.35
N TYR A 165 14.18 2.19 -1.36
CA TYR A 165 14.66 3.12 -2.38
C TYR A 165 13.68 3.32 -3.54
N THR A 166 12.79 2.35 -3.80
CA THR A 166 11.84 2.45 -4.91
C THR A 166 10.41 2.76 -4.47
N GLY A 167 10.05 2.43 -3.22
CA GLY A 167 8.69 2.56 -2.72
C GLY A 167 7.65 1.75 -3.50
N MET A 168 8.07 0.76 -4.30
CA MET A 168 7.15 -0.05 -5.09
C MET A 168 6.13 -0.79 -4.22
N ARG A 169 4.98 -1.12 -4.80
CA ARG A 169 3.98 -1.94 -4.11
C ARG A 169 4.48 -3.38 -3.98
N PHE A 170 4.12 -4.03 -2.88
CA PHE A 170 4.52 -5.40 -2.64
C PHE A 170 4.18 -6.35 -3.82
N ASN A 171 2.99 -6.21 -4.38
CA ASN A 171 2.60 -7.00 -5.55
C ASN A 171 3.49 -6.77 -6.77
N GLN A 172 4.02 -5.55 -6.96
CA GLN A 172 4.97 -5.25 -8.03
C GLN A 172 6.30 -5.97 -7.81
N LEU A 173 6.83 -5.91 -6.57
CA LEU A 173 8.05 -6.63 -6.22
C LEU A 173 7.96 -8.12 -6.55
N GLN A 174 6.82 -8.76 -6.26
CA GLN A 174 6.62 -10.19 -6.51
C GLN A 174 6.57 -10.56 -8.00
N HIS A 175 6.28 -9.60 -8.88
CA HIS A 175 6.17 -9.82 -10.32
C HIS A 175 7.40 -9.34 -11.11
N ILE A 176 8.49 -8.95 -10.44
CA ILE A 176 9.75 -8.60 -11.10
C ILE A 176 10.46 -9.90 -11.52
N ARG A 177 10.72 -10.02 -12.82
CA ARG A 177 11.50 -11.11 -13.41
C ARG A 177 12.98 -10.76 -13.45
N LEU A 178 13.86 -11.74 -13.64
CA LEU A 178 15.29 -11.48 -13.73
C LEU A 178 15.63 -10.51 -14.88
N LYS A 179 14.95 -10.64 -16.03
CA LYS A 179 15.13 -9.77 -17.19
C LYS A 179 14.72 -8.32 -16.98
N ASP A 180 13.80 -8.07 -16.02
CA ASP A 180 13.28 -6.74 -15.74
C ASP A 180 14.26 -5.88 -14.93
N VAL A 181 15.29 -6.51 -14.33
CA VAL A 181 16.33 -5.82 -13.56
C VAL A 181 17.56 -5.64 -14.41
N ARG A 182 17.84 -4.40 -14.79
CA ARG A 182 18.95 -4.04 -15.71
C ARG A 182 19.92 -3.10 -15.01
N PRO A 183 20.87 -3.64 -14.19
CA PRO A 183 21.81 -2.81 -13.42
C PRO A 183 22.69 -1.93 -14.32
N GLY A 184 23.10 -2.43 -15.49
CA GLY A 184 23.90 -1.68 -16.47
C GLY A 184 23.16 -0.45 -17.05
N GLU A 185 21.83 -0.50 -17.15
CA GLU A 185 20.99 0.63 -17.57
C GLU A 185 20.49 1.46 -16.37
N GLY A 186 20.71 0.98 -15.15
CA GLY A 186 20.29 1.66 -13.91
C GLY A 186 18.77 1.64 -13.69
N VAL A 187 18.03 0.65 -14.19
CA VAL A 187 16.56 0.60 -14.10
C VAL A 187 16.02 -0.76 -13.72
N ILE A 188 14.87 -0.75 -13.02
CA ILE A 188 13.98 -1.90 -12.84
C ILE A 188 12.69 -1.59 -13.58
N GLU A 189 12.30 -2.46 -14.51
CA GLU A 189 11.05 -2.38 -15.22
C GLU A 189 9.92 -3.03 -14.43
N LEU A 190 8.80 -2.33 -14.28
CA LEU A 190 7.65 -2.79 -13.54
C LEU A 190 6.53 -3.17 -14.51
N GLN A 191 6.28 -4.48 -14.61
CA GLN A 191 5.32 -5.06 -15.54
C GLN A 191 3.86 -4.79 -15.17
N LEU A 192 2.96 -4.86 -16.16
CA LEU A 192 1.52 -4.71 -16.02
C LEU A 192 0.92 -5.68 -15.00
N GLU A 193 1.40 -6.93 -14.94
CA GLU A 193 0.87 -8.00 -14.09
C GLU A 193 0.91 -7.63 -12.60
N GLY A 194 1.99 -6.99 -12.16
CA GLY A 194 2.15 -6.49 -10.77
C GLY A 194 1.39 -5.18 -10.49
N SER A 195 0.93 -4.50 -11.54
CA SER A 195 0.35 -3.16 -11.42
C SER A 195 -1.18 -3.18 -11.25
N LYS A 196 -1.68 -2.46 -10.23
CA LYS A 196 -3.13 -2.17 -10.12
C LYS A 196 -3.59 -1.13 -11.14
N THR A 197 -2.67 -0.42 -11.76
CA THR A 197 -2.95 0.73 -12.64
C THR A 197 -2.81 0.40 -14.12
N HIS A 198 -2.52 -0.85 -14.47
CA HIS A 198 -2.33 -1.31 -15.85
C HIS A 198 -1.36 -0.41 -16.64
N ARG A 199 -0.24 -0.02 -16.02
CA ARG A 199 0.84 0.74 -16.66
C ARG A 199 2.17 0.10 -16.33
N GLU A 200 3.02 0.04 -17.35
CA GLU A 200 4.43 -0.25 -17.24
C GLU A 200 5.17 1.05 -16.95
N TRP A 201 6.14 1.00 -16.05
CA TRP A 201 7.07 2.11 -15.83
C TRP A 201 8.36 1.60 -15.23
N CYS A 202 9.42 2.39 -15.36
CA CYS A 202 10.70 2.07 -14.78
C CYS A 202 10.92 2.82 -13.46
N VAL A 203 11.59 2.16 -12.53
CA VAL A 203 12.14 2.80 -11.34
C VAL A 203 13.66 2.77 -11.38
N PRO A 204 14.35 3.82 -10.91
CA PRO A 204 15.80 3.88 -10.96
C PRO A 204 16.45 2.92 -9.98
N ILE A 205 17.57 2.33 -10.38
CA ILE A 205 18.49 1.61 -9.48
C ILE A 205 19.50 2.63 -9.00
N VAL A 206 19.33 3.09 -7.76
CA VAL A 206 20.29 3.99 -7.11
C VAL A 206 21.56 3.23 -6.72
N GLU A 207 22.69 3.94 -6.55
CA GLU A 207 23.99 3.32 -6.31
C GLU A 207 24.00 2.27 -5.17
N PRO A 208 23.36 2.52 -3.99
CA PRO A 208 23.32 1.52 -2.92
C PRO A 208 22.59 0.22 -3.27
N LEU A 209 21.76 0.20 -4.32
CA LEU A 209 21.02 -0.99 -4.77
C LEU A 209 21.79 -1.85 -5.77
N LYS A 210 22.79 -1.31 -6.49
CA LYS A 210 23.44 -2.03 -7.59
C LYS A 210 24.06 -3.33 -7.12
N ALA A 211 25.01 -3.27 -6.19
CA ALA A 211 25.73 -4.45 -5.71
C ALA A 211 24.82 -5.52 -5.06
N PRO A 212 23.85 -5.17 -4.18
CA PRO A 212 22.88 -6.13 -3.66
C PRO A 212 22.03 -6.81 -4.74
N LEU A 213 21.59 -6.07 -5.77
CA LEU A 213 20.79 -6.64 -6.86
C LEU A 213 21.62 -7.54 -7.77
N GLU A 214 22.84 -7.16 -8.12
CA GLU A 214 23.77 -7.98 -8.91
C GLU A 214 24.09 -9.31 -8.20
N LEU A 215 24.33 -9.24 -6.90
CA LEU A 215 24.55 -10.44 -6.07
C LEU A 215 23.31 -11.35 -6.06
N LEU A 216 22.12 -10.76 -5.91
CA LEU A 216 20.87 -11.51 -5.91
C LEU A 216 20.62 -12.16 -7.29
N LEU A 217 20.82 -11.43 -8.39
CA LEU A 217 20.70 -11.94 -9.76
C LEU A 217 21.68 -13.09 -10.02
N SER A 218 22.94 -12.91 -9.64
CA SER A 218 23.97 -13.96 -9.78
C SER A 218 23.61 -15.21 -8.99
N ARG A 219 23.09 -15.05 -7.77
CA ARG A 219 22.65 -16.17 -6.94
C ARG A 219 21.42 -16.87 -7.51
N ALA A 220 20.44 -16.12 -8.02
CA ALA A 220 19.25 -16.67 -8.66
C ALA A 220 19.63 -17.53 -9.88
N ARG A 221 20.52 -17.01 -10.74
CA ARG A 221 21.04 -17.76 -11.92
C ARG A 221 21.75 -19.06 -11.51
N ARG A 222 22.59 -19.02 -10.47
CA ARG A 222 23.26 -20.22 -9.94
C ARG A 222 22.28 -21.26 -9.40
N LEU A 223 21.09 -20.84 -8.99
CA LEU A 223 19.98 -21.69 -8.55
C LEU A 223 19.02 -22.03 -9.71
N GLY A 224 19.49 -21.95 -10.96
CA GLY A 224 18.73 -22.36 -12.15
C GLY A 224 17.66 -21.39 -12.62
N ALA A 225 17.62 -20.14 -12.10
CA ALA A 225 16.64 -19.19 -12.55
C ALA A 225 16.96 -18.64 -13.96
N GLY A 226 15.99 -18.75 -14.85
CA GLY A 226 16.01 -18.15 -16.19
C GLY A 226 15.55 -16.69 -16.20
N PRO A 227 15.65 -16.01 -17.37
CA PRO A 227 15.30 -14.60 -17.51
C PRO A 227 13.82 -14.30 -17.14
N ASP A 228 12.93 -15.23 -17.38
CA ASP A 228 11.48 -15.08 -17.15
C ASP A 228 11.03 -15.48 -15.75
N ASP A 229 11.91 -16.05 -14.94
CA ASP A 229 11.61 -16.40 -13.55
C ASP A 229 11.53 -15.16 -12.65
N PHE A 230 10.73 -15.26 -11.59
CA PHE A 230 10.59 -14.19 -10.61
C PHE A 230 11.84 -14.07 -9.72
N LEU A 231 12.43 -12.87 -9.70
CA LEU A 231 13.64 -12.61 -8.91
C LEU A 231 13.38 -12.66 -7.41
N PHE A 232 12.22 -12.13 -6.97
CA PHE A 232 11.89 -12.03 -5.56
C PHE A 232 11.05 -13.21 -5.04
N ASP A 233 11.37 -14.41 -5.52
CA ASP A 233 10.85 -15.66 -5.02
C ASP A 233 11.80 -16.26 -3.96
N VAL A 234 11.51 -15.98 -2.68
CA VAL A 234 12.34 -16.46 -1.56
C VAL A 234 12.43 -17.99 -1.49
N CYS A 235 11.41 -18.69 -1.97
CA CYS A 235 11.40 -20.17 -1.89
C CYS A 235 12.55 -20.79 -2.68
N ARG A 236 12.93 -20.19 -3.81
CA ARG A 236 14.11 -20.61 -4.58
C ARG A 236 15.43 -20.52 -3.78
N PHE A 237 15.49 -19.61 -2.82
CA PHE A 237 16.69 -19.40 -1.99
C PHE A 237 16.69 -20.20 -0.68
N THR A 238 15.57 -20.80 -0.31
CA THR A 238 15.39 -21.54 0.96
C THR A 238 15.27 -23.03 0.78
N ASP A 239 14.72 -23.47 -0.33
CA ASP A 239 14.45 -24.89 -0.58
C ASP A 239 15.74 -25.57 -1.08
N CYS A 240 16.03 -26.77 -0.54
CA CYS A 240 17.10 -27.63 -1.02
C CYS A 240 16.55 -28.51 -2.16
N ILE A 241 16.00 -27.86 -3.18
CA ILE A 241 15.48 -28.53 -4.38
C ILE A 241 16.53 -28.35 -5.47
N GLU A 242 16.78 -29.42 -6.25
CA GLU A 242 17.63 -29.29 -7.42
C GLU A 242 17.08 -28.24 -8.37
N PRO A 243 17.94 -27.43 -9.01
CA PRO A 243 17.51 -26.33 -9.86
C PRO A 243 16.47 -26.71 -10.93
N ASP A 244 16.64 -27.89 -11.53
CA ASP A 244 15.80 -28.38 -12.61
C ASP A 244 14.41 -28.85 -12.14
N ASP A 245 14.26 -29.16 -10.86
CA ASP A 245 13.01 -29.61 -10.24
C ASP A 245 12.22 -28.46 -9.57
N TYR A 246 12.76 -27.24 -9.63
CA TYR A 246 12.12 -26.10 -8.96
C TYR A 246 10.88 -25.61 -9.70
N VAL A 247 9.73 -25.65 -9.01
CA VAL A 247 8.45 -25.09 -9.52
C VAL A 247 8.01 -23.93 -8.65
N TYR A 248 7.82 -22.77 -9.29
CA TYR A 248 7.30 -21.60 -8.62
C TYR A 248 5.88 -21.80 -8.09
N CYS A 249 5.67 -21.48 -6.82
CA CYS A 249 4.36 -21.52 -6.19
C CYS A 249 3.96 -20.15 -5.62
N PRO A 250 3.03 -19.40 -6.27
CA PRO A 250 2.62 -18.06 -5.84
C PRO A 250 2.13 -18.01 -4.40
N VAL A 251 1.39 -19.05 -3.97
CA VAL A 251 0.83 -19.12 -2.62
C VAL A 251 1.95 -19.24 -1.58
N ARG A 252 2.96 -20.11 -1.82
CA ARG A 252 4.12 -20.25 -0.92
C ARG A 252 4.94 -18.98 -0.87
N ALA A 253 5.27 -18.39 -2.01
CA ALA A 253 6.02 -17.13 -2.09
C ALA A 253 5.31 -16.02 -1.32
N HIS A 254 4.01 -15.86 -1.51
CA HIS A 254 3.21 -14.86 -0.80
C HIS A 254 3.15 -15.12 0.73
N GLN A 255 2.98 -16.37 1.15
CA GLN A 255 2.98 -16.75 2.57
C GLN A 255 4.33 -16.51 3.23
N ALA A 256 5.43 -16.80 2.54
CA ALA A 256 6.78 -16.59 3.05
C ALA A 256 7.04 -15.11 3.34
N VAL A 257 6.65 -14.21 2.44
CA VAL A 257 6.79 -12.76 2.69
C VAL A 257 5.88 -12.27 3.83
N LYS A 258 4.65 -12.75 3.91
CA LYS A 258 3.79 -12.45 5.08
C LYS A 258 4.43 -12.94 6.39
N GLY A 259 5.04 -14.12 6.35
CA GLY A 259 5.79 -14.69 7.47
C GLY A 259 6.95 -13.81 7.89
N PHE A 260 7.74 -13.37 6.92
CA PHE A 260 8.86 -12.45 7.13
C PHE A 260 8.43 -11.15 7.83
N PHE A 261 7.47 -10.41 7.26
CA PHE A 261 7.04 -9.14 7.87
C PHE A 261 6.38 -9.33 9.24
N ARG A 262 5.68 -10.45 9.45
CA ARG A 262 5.10 -10.77 10.77
C ARG A 262 6.21 -11.03 11.80
N ARG A 263 7.23 -11.80 11.44
CA ARG A 263 8.36 -12.10 12.33
C ARG A 263 9.18 -10.83 12.59
N LEU A 264 9.52 -10.08 11.56
CA LEU A 264 10.25 -8.82 11.67
C LEU A 264 9.52 -7.82 12.57
N SER A 265 8.20 -7.68 12.41
CA SER A 265 7.40 -6.81 13.29
C SER A 265 7.45 -7.23 14.75
N ARG A 266 7.50 -8.54 15.02
CA ARG A 266 7.62 -9.08 16.39
C ARG A 266 9.00 -8.78 16.97
N GLU A 267 10.07 -8.99 16.22
CA GLU A 267 11.44 -8.69 16.65
C GLU A 267 11.67 -7.20 16.90
N CYS A 268 11.05 -6.34 16.10
CA CYS A 268 11.14 -4.89 16.24
C CYS A 268 10.23 -4.30 17.33
N GLY A 269 9.21 -5.03 17.80
CA GLY A 269 8.21 -4.52 18.74
C GLY A 269 7.19 -3.54 18.13
N PHE A 270 7.22 -3.30 16.83
CA PHE A 270 6.27 -2.46 16.10
C PHE A 270 5.96 -3.03 14.71
N LEU A 271 4.84 -2.60 14.13
CA LEU A 271 4.41 -3.08 12.81
C LEU A 271 5.40 -2.64 11.72
N VAL A 272 5.93 -3.59 10.96
CA VAL A 272 6.74 -3.37 9.74
C VAL A 272 6.00 -3.99 8.56
N SER A 273 5.93 -3.28 7.43
CA SER A 273 5.31 -3.78 6.20
C SER A 273 5.84 -3.03 4.97
N ALA A 274 5.76 -3.65 3.79
CA ALA A 274 6.12 -2.99 2.54
C ALA A 274 5.38 -1.66 2.32
N HIS A 275 4.11 -1.57 2.74
CA HIS A 275 3.34 -0.32 2.66
C HIS A 275 3.92 0.80 3.54
N ARG A 276 4.47 0.48 4.71
CA ARG A 276 5.10 1.50 5.56
C ARG A 276 6.39 2.03 4.93
N PHE A 277 7.21 1.19 4.29
CA PHE A 277 8.37 1.65 3.50
C PHE A 277 7.95 2.64 2.42
N ARG A 278 6.91 2.29 1.65
CA ARG A 278 6.37 3.16 0.61
C ARG A 278 5.84 4.49 1.18
N HIS A 279 5.11 4.45 2.30
CA HIS A 279 4.62 5.66 2.96
C HIS A 279 5.77 6.52 3.47
N THR A 280 6.80 5.91 4.05
CA THR A 280 8.01 6.61 4.52
C THR A 280 8.72 7.31 3.37
N LEU A 281 8.98 6.61 2.25
CA LEU A 281 9.61 7.21 1.09
C LEU A 281 8.78 8.38 0.53
N ALA A 282 7.46 8.17 0.37
CA ALA A 282 6.56 9.20 -0.11
C ALA A 282 6.59 10.46 0.77
N THR A 283 6.56 10.28 2.09
CA THR A 283 6.62 11.38 3.06
C THR A 283 7.96 12.12 2.98
N ILE A 284 9.09 11.38 3.00
CA ILE A 284 10.43 11.99 2.89
C ILE A 284 10.56 12.81 1.60
N LEU A 285 10.11 12.29 0.46
CA LEU A 285 10.18 13.00 -0.81
C LEU A 285 9.25 14.23 -0.86
N MET A 286 8.13 14.20 -0.13
CA MET A 286 7.21 15.33 -0.04
C MET A 286 7.63 16.37 1.01
N GLU A 287 8.46 16.00 1.98
CA GLU A 287 9.06 16.91 2.97
C GLU A 287 10.33 17.60 2.44
N SER A 288 10.94 17.08 1.36
CA SER A 288 12.13 17.68 0.75
C SER A 288 11.84 19.11 0.27
N PRO A 289 12.77 20.08 0.49
CA PRO A 289 12.65 21.45 -0.05
C PRO A 289 12.47 21.48 -1.57
N GLU A 290 13.13 20.58 -2.27
CA GLU A 290 13.07 20.41 -3.73
C GLU A 290 11.92 19.51 -4.18
N ARG A 291 10.86 19.40 -3.39
CA ARG A 291 9.73 18.50 -3.67
C ARG A 291 9.15 18.71 -5.06
N ASN A 292 9.13 17.63 -5.83
CA ASN A 292 8.47 17.59 -7.13
C ASN A 292 7.34 16.55 -7.08
N MET A 293 6.09 17.04 -6.96
CA MET A 293 4.91 16.18 -6.87
C MET A 293 4.75 15.28 -8.11
N HIS A 294 5.13 15.74 -9.29
CA HIS A 294 5.08 14.95 -10.50
C HIS A 294 6.08 13.80 -10.47
N LEU A 295 7.31 14.07 -9.97
CA LEU A 295 8.33 13.06 -9.77
C LEU A 295 7.85 12.00 -8.77
N VAL A 296 7.36 12.40 -7.61
CA VAL A 296 6.85 11.47 -6.57
C VAL A 296 5.67 10.67 -7.09
N LYS A 297 4.72 11.32 -7.79
CA LYS A 297 3.59 10.64 -8.44
C LYS A 297 4.08 9.59 -9.44
N SER A 298 5.04 9.95 -10.29
CA SER A 298 5.61 9.06 -11.30
C SER A 298 6.35 7.88 -10.66
N MET A 299 7.28 8.14 -9.74
CA MET A 299 8.05 7.10 -9.04
C MET A 299 7.15 6.10 -8.33
N LEU A 300 6.11 6.59 -7.67
CA LEU A 300 5.18 5.74 -6.94
C LEU A 300 4.08 5.12 -7.83
N GLY A 301 3.94 5.55 -9.08
CA GLY A 301 2.88 5.09 -9.98
C GLY A 301 1.48 5.42 -9.44
N HIS A 302 1.27 6.66 -8.96
CA HIS A 302 -0.05 7.15 -8.56
C HIS A 302 -0.84 7.61 -9.79
N GLN A 303 -2.08 7.14 -9.94
CA GLN A 303 -2.94 7.60 -11.04
C GLN A 303 -3.40 9.04 -10.81
N SER A 304 -3.73 9.38 -9.56
CA SER A 304 -4.20 10.71 -9.17
C SER A 304 -3.17 11.44 -8.33
N ILE A 305 -3.01 12.74 -8.59
CA ILE A 305 -2.19 13.62 -7.76
C ILE A 305 -2.75 13.74 -6.33
N ALA A 306 -4.07 13.62 -6.17
CA ALA A 306 -4.72 13.59 -4.86
C ALA A 306 -4.16 12.50 -3.95
N THR A 307 -3.81 11.32 -4.50
CA THR A 307 -3.15 10.25 -3.73
C THR A 307 -1.75 10.64 -3.26
N THR A 308 -1.03 11.46 -4.03
CA THR A 308 0.28 11.99 -3.64
C THR A 308 0.14 13.10 -2.61
N MET A 309 -0.89 13.95 -2.74
CA MET A 309 -1.20 15.00 -1.76
C MET A 309 -1.52 14.46 -0.36
N GLU A 310 -1.98 13.22 -0.23
CA GLU A 310 -2.19 12.57 1.08
C GLU A 310 -0.90 12.43 1.92
N TYR A 311 0.27 12.68 1.33
CA TYR A 311 1.58 12.66 2.00
C TYR A 311 2.12 14.06 2.29
N VAL A 312 1.44 15.10 1.86
CA VAL A 312 1.80 16.48 2.20
C VAL A 312 1.28 16.76 3.62
N ASP A 313 2.17 16.67 4.57
CA ASP A 313 1.90 17.13 5.94
C ASP A 313 2.47 18.56 6.03
N VAL A 314 1.61 19.57 6.04
CA VAL A 314 2.03 20.96 6.26
C VAL A 314 2.31 21.10 7.75
N SER A 315 3.56 20.89 8.17
CA SER A 315 3.94 21.23 9.53
C SER A 315 3.84 22.75 9.75
N VAL A 316 3.38 23.16 10.92
CA VAL A 316 3.32 24.59 11.28
C VAL A 316 4.68 25.25 11.13
N ALA A 317 5.77 24.55 11.48
CA ALA A 317 7.14 25.05 11.32
C ALA A 317 7.53 25.24 9.84
N SER A 318 7.15 24.32 8.94
CA SER A 318 7.39 24.46 7.50
C SER A 318 6.55 25.58 6.90
N ALA A 319 5.32 25.77 7.38
CA ALA A 319 4.47 26.87 6.96
C ALA A 319 5.04 28.22 7.43
N ALA A 320 5.52 28.29 8.68
CA ALA A 320 6.15 29.49 9.23
C ALA A 320 7.38 29.92 8.42
N GLY A 321 8.32 28.98 8.17
CA GLY A 321 9.52 29.29 7.37
C GLY A 321 9.20 29.74 5.93
N THR A 322 8.15 29.10 5.32
CA THR A 322 7.70 29.54 3.98
C THR A 322 7.08 30.91 4.01
N LEU A 323 6.28 31.23 5.04
CA LEU A 323 5.66 32.54 5.22
C LEU A 323 6.71 33.62 5.49
N GLU A 324 7.67 33.36 6.38
CA GLU A 324 8.79 34.24 6.66
C GLU A 324 9.60 34.56 5.39
N THR A 325 9.92 33.54 4.61
CA THR A 325 10.67 33.71 3.35
C THR A 325 9.84 34.48 2.31
N ALA A 326 8.56 34.09 2.12
CA ALA A 326 7.71 34.69 1.09
C ALA A 326 7.26 36.09 1.44
N LEU A 327 6.96 36.37 2.71
CA LEU A 327 6.48 37.68 3.16
C LEU A 327 7.63 38.62 3.58
N GLY A 328 8.77 38.10 4.03
CA GLY A 328 9.98 38.84 4.33
C GLY A 328 10.58 39.53 3.11
N LEU A 329 10.24 39.09 1.88
CA LEU A 329 10.62 39.77 0.65
C LEU A 329 9.89 41.14 0.45
N TYR A 330 8.77 41.36 1.16
CA TYR A 330 7.93 42.55 1.02
C TYR A 330 8.04 43.50 2.21
N THR A 331 8.63 43.10 3.31
CA THR A 331 8.85 43.90 4.50
C THR A 331 10.28 43.73 4.95
N ASP A 332 11.15 44.60 4.51
CA ASP A 332 12.45 44.76 5.11
C ASP A 332 12.28 45.46 6.48
N THR A 333 12.04 44.65 7.51
CA THR A 333 11.83 45.14 8.88
C THR A 333 13.05 45.87 9.45
N ARG A 334 14.24 45.73 8.82
CA ARG A 334 15.43 46.54 9.16
C ARG A 334 15.27 47.97 8.72
N THR A 335 14.71 48.21 7.53
CA THR A 335 14.46 49.56 7.00
C THR A 335 13.47 50.36 7.87
N VAL A 336 12.41 49.66 8.37
CA VAL A 336 11.44 50.33 9.26
C VAL A 336 12.04 50.67 10.62
N SER A 337 12.86 49.75 11.19
CA SER A 337 13.54 49.98 12.48
C SER A 337 14.65 51.07 12.38
N GLU A 338 15.32 51.14 11.25
CA GLU A 338 16.34 52.19 11.01
C GLU A 338 15.70 53.54 10.75
N VAL A 339 14.61 53.60 9.99
CA VAL A 339 13.85 54.84 9.75
C VAL A 339 13.25 55.41 11.05
N CYS A 340 12.67 54.54 11.91
CA CYS A 340 12.16 55.00 13.22
C CYS A 340 13.27 55.54 14.12
N LYS A 341 14.46 54.91 14.12
CA LYS A 341 15.60 55.45 14.89
C LYS A 341 16.18 56.73 14.35
N GLU A 342 16.18 56.93 13.03
CA GLU A 342 16.60 58.16 12.40
C GLU A 342 15.59 59.32 12.63
N GLU A 343 14.30 58.99 12.72
CA GLU A 343 13.26 59.93 13.08
C GLU A 343 13.37 60.37 14.56
N GLU A 344 13.56 59.43 15.48
CA GLU A 344 13.77 59.72 16.92
C GLU A 344 15.04 60.55 17.15
N ASN A 345 16.16 60.25 16.48
CA ASN A 345 17.37 61.03 16.58
C ASN A 345 17.24 62.45 15.99
N ARG A 346 16.42 62.66 14.97
CA ARG A 346 16.14 63.98 14.41
C ARG A 346 15.26 64.82 15.32
N GLU A 347 14.33 64.23 16.03
CA GLU A 347 13.50 64.94 17.00
C GLU A 347 14.32 65.42 18.22
N GLU A 348 15.27 64.58 18.69
CA GLU A 348 16.19 64.92 19.77
C GLU A 348 17.21 66.06 19.38
N GLU A 349 17.64 66.17 18.10
CA GLU A 349 18.50 67.21 17.61
C GLU A 349 17.77 68.52 17.39
N THR A 350 16.44 68.57 17.30
CA THR A 350 15.65 69.75 17.13
C THR A 350 15.13 70.35 18.44
N GLU A 351 15.25 69.65 19.58
CA GLU A 351 14.90 70.16 20.92
C GLU A 351 16.09 70.66 21.76
N ASN A 352 17.33 70.64 21.20
CA ASN A 352 18.51 71.28 21.80
C ASN A 352 18.93 72.51 20.99
#